data_239b3247ac9b470dce336eebf890e362
#
_entry.id   239b3247ac9b470dce336eebf890e362
#
_cell.length_a   1.000
_cell.length_b   1.000
_cell.length_c   1.000
_cell.angle_alpha   90.00
_cell.angle_beta   90.00
_cell.angle_gamma   90.00
#
_symmetry.space_group_name_H-M   'P 1'
#
loop_
_entity.id
_entity.type
_entity.pdbx_description
1 polymer ?
#
loop_
_entity_poly.entity_id
_entity_poly.type
_entity_poly.pdbx_seq_one_letter_code
_entity_poly.pdbx_strand_id
1 'polypeptide(L)'
;MKSGRAFLSATLALSLAACGGGDSSGGGTFGGGSGGGGVGGGGTCSLSERQDWALSVLQEWYLFPGLLDTSVNKSNYTDLQSYIDALVAPARAQNRDRYFTYITSIEEETDLINNGSNAGFGIRLTYDTVNNRVFVAEAFENAPAFSQGFDRGTELLQINGQSVSNLMASGGPAAVSEALGPSDPGVTRNFIIQSPTGVQSTVSVTKAEYPLDPVSDRYGAVVLNDGTDNVGYINLRTFIVQDAGPQLRDAFQQFKNQGIDKIILDLRYNGGGLVSVADLLGDLLGDGLEGQIFSETKLRPSKSSENSTELFENLPEQIGVTKLAVIGRGGTASASELVTNSMIPYLNSNIALVGANTYGKPVGQYAFDRSACDDRLRAVAFRTVNAAGQGDYYDGLASVMPNTCRANDDIFTQFGDPNEASIATALDFLAGRSCTAITAKDDTIAQRGGTTQILQPERPSAVQRELPGLY
;
A
#
# COMPACT_ATOMS: atom_id res chain seq x y z
N MET A 1 2.93 -71.37 -21.92
CA MET A 1 2.08 -71.21 -23.10
C MET A 1 1.88 -69.72 -23.36
N LYS A 2 2.39 -69.25 -24.49
CA LYS A 2 1.94 -68.18 -25.37
C LYS A 2 1.72 -66.80 -24.71
N SER A 3 2.13 -65.68 -25.17
CA SER A 3 2.91 -65.23 -26.37
C SER A 3 3.07 -63.74 -26.22
N GLY A 4 4.24 -63.25 -26.49
CA GLY A 4 4.59 -61.88 -26.57
C GLY A 4 4.01 -61.12 -27.75
N ARG A 5 4.01 -59.85 -27.67
CA ARG A 5 4.14 -58.89 -28.79
C ARG A 5 4.86 -57.66 -28.31
N ALA A 6 6.05 -57.48 -28.88
CA ALA A 6 6.80 -56.24 -28.91
C ALA A 6 6.12 -55.27 -29.86
N PHE A 7 6.08 -53.97 -29.52
CA PHE A 7 5.90 -52.91 -30.45
C PHE A 7 7.00 -51.88 -30.35
N LEU A 8 7.53 -51.60 -31.50
CA LEU A 8 8.68 -50.79 -31.86
C LEU A 8 8.40 -49.29 -31.52
N SER A 9 9.38 -48.64 -30.97
CA SER A 9 9.49 -47.20 -30.87
C SER A 9 9.89 -46.62 -32.25
N ALA A 10 9.12 -45.64 -32.71
CA ALA A 10 9.53 -44.74 -33.79
C ALA A 10 9.60 -43.32 -33.25
N THR A 11 10.79 -42.83 -33.09
CA THR A 11 11.10 -41.42 -32.85
C THR A 11 10.86 -40.62 -34.12
N LEU A 12 9.95 -39.65 -34.05
CA LEU A 12 9.78 -38.66 -35.10
C LEU A 12 10.03 -37.27 -34.51
N ALA A 13 11.12 -36.65 -34.88
CA ALA A 13 11.43 -35.27 -34.64
C ALA A 13 10.60 -34.40 -35.59
N LEU A 14 9.73 -33.57 -35.09
CA LEU A 14 9.11 -32.48 -35.86
C LEU A 14 9.47 -31.16 -35.23
N SER A 15 10.16 -30.36 -36.01
CA SER A 15 10.35 -28.92 -35.87
C SER A 15 8.98 -28.21 -35.96
N LEU A 16 8.60 -27.43 -34.94
CA LEU A 16 7.42 -26.59 -34.97
C LEU A 16 7.81 -25.13 -35.11
N ALA A 17 7.37 -24.60 -36.21
CA ALA A 17 7.28 -23.17 -36.45
C ALA A 17 6.11 -22.62 -35.60
N ALA A 18 6.35 -21.49 -34.99
CA ALA A 18 5.33 -20.73 -34.21
C ALA A 18 4.31 -20.12 -35.18
N CYS A 19 3.02 -20.34 -34.91
CA CYS A 19 1.95 -19.41 -35.22
C CYS A 19 0.91 -19.47 -34.09
N GLY A 20 0.59 -18.30 -33.56
CA GLY A 20 -0.23 -18.12 -32.38
C GLY A 20 -1.72 -18.35 -32.61
N GLY A 21 -2.40 -18.51 -31.53
CA GLY A 21 -3.85 -18.55 -31.37
C GLY A 21 -4.10 -18.79 -29.89
N GLY A 22 -4.15 -17.72 -29.14
CA GLY A 22 -4.47 -17.78 -27.72
C GLY A 22 -5.93 -17.49 -27.51
N ASP A 23 -6.59 -18.32 -26.77
CA ASP A 23 -7.78 -17.92 -26.01
C ASP A 23 -7.31 -17.61 -24.60
N SER A 24 -7.40 -16.35 -24.25
CA SER A 24 -7.13 -15.85 -22.91
C SER A 24 -8.45 -15.72 -22.18
N SER A 25 -8.68 -16.57 -21.21
CA SER A 25 -9.54 -16.28 -20.08
C SER A 25 -8.94 -15.09 -19.32
N GLY A 26 -9.70 -14.01 -19.22
CA GLY A 26 -9.23 -12.73 -18.71
C GLY A 26 -9.02 -12.73 -17.20
N GLY A 27 -7.78 -12.84 -16.81
CA GLY A 27 -7.30 -12.34 -15.53
C GLY A 27 -6.73 -10.94 -15.79
N GLY A 28 -7.42 -9.90 -15.33
CA GLY A 28 -6.96 -8.53 -15.46
C GLY A 28 -5.71 -8.28 -14.62
N THR A 29 -4.55 -8.46 -15.23
CA THR A 29 -3.29 -8.00 -14.64
C THR A 29 -3.28 -6.48 -14.65
N PHE A 30 -3.65 -5.87 -13.52
CA PHE A 30 -3.37 -4.46 -13.20
C PHE A 30 -1.90 -4.22 -12.82
N GLY A 31 -1.02 -5.06 -13.39
CA GLY A 31 0.39 -4.78 -13.50
C GLY A 31 0.62 -4.23 -14.90
N GLY A 32 0.92 -2.95 -15.02
CA GLY A 32 1.41 -2.32 -16.22
C GLY A 32 0.60 -2.64 -17.48
N GLY A 33 -0.62 -2.15 -17.59
CA GLY A 33 -1.29 -2.07 -18.87
C GLY A 33 -0.46 -1.21 -19.80
N SER A 34 0.36 -1.82 -20.66
CA SER A 34 0.83 -1.18 -21.87
C SER A 34 -0.39 -0.80 -22.68
N GLY A 35 -0.99 0.35 -22.38
CA GLY A 35 -1.89 1.01 -23.30
C GLY A 35 -1.08 1.29 -24.56
N GLY A 36 -1.12 0.34 -25.49
CA GLY A 36 -0.43 0.40 -26.76
C GLY A 36 -0.96 1.52 -27.65
N GLY A 37 -0.60 2.73 -27.30
CA GLY A 37 -0.58 3.89 -28.13
C GLY A 37 0.89 4.31 -28.26
N GLY A 38 1.67 3.49 -28.97
CA GLY A 38 3.03 3.86 -29.33
C GLY A 38 2.98 5.12 -30.19
N VAL A 39 3.07 6.30 -29.57
CA VAL A 39 3.53 7.50 -30.23
C VAL A 39 5.04 7.33 -30.32
N GLY A 40 5.49 6.58 -31.36
CA GLY A 40 6.87 6.51 -31.78
C GLY A 40 7.33 7.88 -32.26
N GLY A 41 7.82 8.68 -31.34
CA GLY A 41 8.55 9.90 -31.59
C GLY A 41 9.89 9.78 -30.93
N GLY A 42 10.97 9.75 -31.71
CA GLY A 42 12.33 9.97 -31.24
C GLY A 42 12.50 11.38 -30.75
N GLY A 43 11.74 11.76 -29.70
CA GLY A 43 11.82 13.02 -29.02
C GLY A 43 13.02 13.03 -28.07
N THR A 44 13.63 14.19 -27.94
CA THR A 44 14.61 14.44 -26.88
C THR A 44 13.90 14.42 -25.53
N CYS A 45 14.61 14.10 -24.43
CA CYS A 45 14.02 14.15 -23.09
C CYS A 45 14.04 15.57 -22.52
N SER A 46 13.77 16.57 -23.36
CA SER A 46 13.66 17.95 -22.89
C SER A 46 12.44 18.10 -21.97
N LEU A 47 12.58 18.97 -20.96
CA LEU A 47 11.48 19.22 -20.03
C LEU A 47 10.19 19.61 -20.79
N SER A 48 10.31 20.45 -21.82
CA SER A 48 9.17 20.93 -22.62
C SER A 48 8.42 19.76 -23.29
N GLU A 49 9.11 18.80 -23.86
CA GLU A 49 8.48 17.65 -24.51
C GLU A 49 7.87 16.68 -23.49
N ARG A 50 8.51 16.52 -22.34
CA ARG A 50 7.96 15.71 -21.23
C ARG A 50 6.69 16.36 -20.68
N GLN A 51 6.65 17.69 -20.57
CA GLN A 51 5.46 18.45 -20.17
C GLN A 51 4.31 18.30 -21.19
N ASP A 52 4.59 18.38 -22.50
CA ASP A 52 3.59 18.19 -23.56
C ASP A 52 3.00 16.77 -23.53
N TRP A 53 3.85 15.77 -23.36
CA TRP A 53 3.43 14.38 -23.19
C TRP A 53 2.54 14.19 -21.96
N ALA A 54 2.95 14.67 -20.79
CA ALA A 54 2.17 14.56 -19.57
C ALA A 54 0.78 15.22 -19.70
N LEU A 55 0.71 16.42 -20.30
CA LEU A 55 -0.55 17.08 -20.58
C LEU A 55 -1.44 16.24 -21.50
N SER A 56 -0.88 15.68 -22.58
CA SER A 56 -1.66 14.88 -23.55
C SER A 56 -2.26 13.63 -22.89
N VAL A 57 -1.49 12.94 -22.04
CA VAL A 57 -1.97 11.79 -21.28
C VAL A 57 -3.10 12.20 -20.33
N LEU A 58 -2.92 13.29 -19.57
CA LEU A 58 -3.95 13.76 -18.64
C LEU A 58 -5.22 14.23 -19.35
N GLN A 59 -5.11 14.89 -20.49
CA GLN A 59 -6.28 15.28 -21.29
C GLN A 59 -7.09 14.06 -21.74
N GLU A 60 -6.46 12.96 -22.04
CA GLU A 60 -7.13 11.74 -22.49
C GLU A 60 -7.64 10.87 -21.35
N TRP A 61 -6.87 10.69 -20.28
CA TRP A 61 -7.11 9.65 -19.26
C TRP A 61 -7.52 10.17 -17.89
N TYR A 62 -7.25 11.44 -17.55
CA TYR A 62 -7.52 11.94 -16.20
C TYR A 62 -8.98 11.79 -15.82
N LEU A 63 -9.26 11.17 -14.67
CA LEU A 63 -10.61 10.85 -14.18
C LEU A 63 -11.52 12.09 -14.05
N PHE A 64 -10.92 13.27 -13.77
CA PHE A 64 -11.64 14.52 -13.53
C PHE A 64 -11.36 15.54 -14.63
N PRO A 65 -11.80 15.32 -15.89
CA PRO A 65 -11.44 16.18 -17.01
C PRO A 65 -11.89 17.63 -16.85
N GLY A 66 -12.98 17.87 -16.13
CA GLY A 66 -13.46 19.24 -15.80
C GLY A 66 -12.65 19.95 -14.71
N LEU A 67 -11.74 19.24 -14.04
CA LEU A 67 -10.85 19.75 -13.00
C LEU A 67 -9.37 19.75 -13.44
N LEU A 68 -9.08 19.51 -14.70
CA LEU A 68 -7.75 19.62 -15.29
C LEU A 68 -7.55 21.05 -15.80
N ASP A 69 -6.60 21.80 -15.22
CA ASP A 69 -6.31 23.17 -15.67
C ASP A 69 -5.35 23.16 -16.87
N THR A 70 -5.91 23.18 -18.07
CA THR A 70 -5.14 23.23 -19.32
C THR A 70 -4.63 24.63 -19.68
N SER A 71 -4.92 25.66 -18.88
CA SER A 71 -4.43 27.01 -19.09
C SER A 71 -3.04 27.27 -18.50
N VAL A 72 -2.52 26.32 -17.75
CA VAL A 72 -1.20 26.39 -17.09
C VAL A 72 -0.09 26.55 -18.14
N ASN A 73 0.69 27.64 -18.00
CA ASN A 73 1.84 27.86 -18.87
C ASN A 73 3.04 27.04 -18.42
N LYS A 74 3.39 26.01 -19.19
CA LYS A 74 4.48 25.08 -18.87
C LYS A 74 5.85 25.75 -18.68
N SER A 75 6.12 26.90 -19.29
CA SER A 75 7.39 27.61 -19.15
C SER A 75 7.65 28.19 -17.76
N ASN A 76 6.62 28.22 -16.89
CA ASN A 76 6.76 28.69 -15.50
C ASN A 76 7.30 27.62 -14.56
N TYR A 77 7.53 26.40 -15.03
CA TYR A 77 7.93 25.25 -14.21
C TYR A 77 9.29 24.71 -14.65
N THR A 78 10.15 24.44 -13.69
CA THR A 78 11.52 23.95 -13.91
C THR A 78 11.67 22.45 -13.76
N ASP A 79 10.63 21.76 -13.30
CA ASP A 79 10.54 20.31 -13.21
C ASP A 79 9.16 19.80 -13.64
N LEU A 80 9.10 18.52 -14.04
CA LEU A 80 7.89 17.91 -14.57
C LEU A 80 6.81 17.72 -13.49
N GLN A 81 7.19 17.33 -12.26
CA GLN A 81 6.22 17.11 -11.17
C GLN A 81 5.48 18.40 -10.80
N SER A 82 6.20 19.51 -10.65
CA SER A 82 5.58 20.81 -10.33
C SER A 82 4.59 21.28 -11.43
N TYR A 83 4.87 20.96 -12.68
CA TYR A 83 3.94 21.22 -13.78
C TYR A 83 2.68 20.34 -13.69
N ILE A 84 2.85 19.03 -13.45
CA ILE A 84 1.74 18.09 -13.25
C ILE A 84 0.88 18.56 -12.06
N ASP A 85 1.50 18.94 -10.96
CA ASP A 85 0.83 19.44 -9.76
C ASP A 85 -0.05 20.66 -10.05
N ALA A 86 0.41 21.55 -10.92
CA ALA A 86 -0.37 22.70 -11.33
C ALA A 86 -1.57 22.33 -12.21
N LEU A 87 -1.41 21.37 -13.14
CA LEU A 87 -2.49 20.88 -13.99
C LEU A 87 -3.65 20.28 -13.17
N VAL A 88 -3.34 19.54 -12.10
CA VAL A 88 -4.34 18.84 -11.27
C VAL A 88 -4.75 19.63 -10.00
N ALA A 89 -4.24 20.85 -9.82
CA ALA A 89 -4.52 21.68 -8.65
C ALA A 89 -6.03 21.91 -8.37
N PRO A 90 -6.92 22.10 -9.37
CA PRO A 90 -8.34 22.24 -9.11
C PRO A 90 -8.99 20.97 -8.51
N ALA A 91 -8.55 19.78 -8.91
CA ALA A 91 -9.03 18.53 -8.33
C ALA A 91 -8.51 18.35 -6.90
N ARG A 92 -7.27 18.74 -6.65
CA ARG A 92 -6.67 18.76 -5.30
C ARG A 92 -7.43 19.67 -4.35
N ALA A 93 -7.79 20.86 -4.80
CA ALA A 93 -8.59 21.81 -4.01
C ALA A 93 -9.97 21.29 -3.60
N GLN A 94 -10.46 20.25 -4.30
CA GLN A 94 -11.71 19.55 -4.01
C GLN A 94 -11.50 18.20 -3.33
N ASN A 95 -10.33 17.90 -2.80
CA ASN A 95 -9.97 16.64 -2.15
C ASN A 95 -10.06 15.40 -3.05
N ARG A 96 -10.00 15.57 -4.40
CA ARG A 96 -10.17 14.47 -5.36
C ARG A 96 -8.85 13.83 -5.79
N ASP A 97 -7.79 14.63 -5.90
CA ASP A 97 -6.44 14.19 -6.27
C ASP A 97 -5.41 14.81 -5.32
N ARG A 98 -5.19 14.18 -4.17
CA ARG A 98 -4.27 14.63 -3.13
C ARG A 98 -2.85 14.11 -3.39
N TYR A 99 -2.22 14.59 -4.49
CA TYR A 99 -0.89 14.15 -4.96
C TYR A 99 -0.85 12.70 -5.44
N PHE A 100 -1.99 12.19 -5.90
CA PHE A 100 -2.08 10.83 -6.47
C PHE A 100 -1.56 10.78 -7.91
N THR A 101 -1.65 11.89 -8.67
CA THR A 101 -1.05 11.99 -10.00
C THR A 101 0.39 12.47 -9.85
N TYR A 102 1.34 11.63 -10.29
CA TYR A 102 2.77 11.91 -10.14
C TYR A 102 3.62 11.23 -11.22
N ILE A 103 4.88 11.69 -11.34
CA ILE A 103 5.90 11.11 -12.19
C ILE A 103 6.92 10.35 -11.36
N THR A 104 7.38 9.20 -11.84
CA THR A 104 8.43 8.37 -11.22
C THR A 104 9.29 7.73 -12.29
N SER A 105 10.38 7.06 -11.91
CA SER A 105 11.21 6.24 -12.80
C SER A 105 10.50 4.92 -13.13
N ILE A 106 10.58 4.49 -14.37
CA ILE A 106 10.10 3.18 -14.80
C ILE A 106 10.94 2.07 -14.16
N GLU A 107 12.27 2.26 -14.13
CA GLU A 107 13.21 1.29 -13.58
C GLU A 107 12.95 1.09 -12.07
N GLU A 108 12.97 2.18 -11.27
CA GLU A 108 12.76 2.12 -9.82
C GLU A 108 11.43 1.46 -9.45
N GLU A 109 10.33 1.82 -10.10
CA GLU A 109 9.02 1.26 -9.76
C GLU A 109 8.88 -0.19 -10.24
N THR A 110 9.50 -0.55 -11.36
CA THR A 110 9.50 -1.93 -11.87
C THR A 110 10.28 -2.85 -10.93
N ASP A 111 11.42 -2.39 -10.42
CA ASP A 111 12.22 -3.15 -9.45
C ASP A 111 11.49 -3.28 -8.11
N LEU A 112 10.81 -2.24 -7.66
CA LEU A 112 9.97 -2.30 -6.47
C LEU A 112 8.86 -3.35 -6.61
N ILE A 113 8.13 -3.35 -7.73
CA ILE A 113 7.02 -4.27 -7.98
C ILE A 113 7.51 -5.72 -8.06
N ASN A 114 8.54 -5.98 -8.88
CA ASN A 114 8.96 -7.33 -9.23
C ASN A 114 9.84 -7.98 -8.15
N ASN A 115 10.71 -7.19 -7.54
CA ASN A 115 11.76 -7.69 -6.65
C ASN A 115 11.57 -7.22 -5.20
N GLY A 116 10.60 -6.33 -4.93
CA GLY A 116 10.49 -5.66 -3.64
C GLY A 116 11.75 -4.85 -3.31
N SER A 117 12.60 -4.53 -4.31
CA SER A 117 13.86 -3.85 -4.08
C SER A 117 13.62 -2.43 -3.60
N ASN A 118 14.26 -2.09 -2.49
CA ASN A 118 14.26 -0.75 -1.93
C ASN A 118 15.60 -0.48 -1.26
N ALA A 119 16.06 0.76 -1.35
CA ALA A 119 17.27 1.20 -0.68
C ALA A 119 16.92 2.07 0.53
N GLY A 120 17.52 1.78 1.68
CA GLY A 120 17.25 2.54 2.89
C GLY A 120 17.89 1.95 4.14
N PHE A 121 17.49 2.46 5.29
CA PHE A 121 17.77 1.86 6.59
C PHE A 121 16.81 0.70 6.88
N GLY A 122 15.62 0.71 6.28
CA GLY A 122 14.56 -0.27 6.50
C GLY A 122 13.82 -0.03 7.83
N ILE A 123 13.57 1.21 8.15
CA ILE A 123 12.78 1.61 9.32
C ILE A 123 11.64 2.53 8.89
N ARG A 124 10.48 2.29 9.45
CA ARG A 124 9.33 3.20 9.37
C ARG A 124 9.34 4.10 10.58
N LEU A 125 9.23 5.39 10.37
CA LEU A 125 9.34 6.39 11.43
C LEU A 125 8.02 7.10 11.70
N THR A 126 7.81 7.41 12.96
CA THR A 126 6.71 8.24 13.46
C THR A 126 7.25 9.33 14.38
N TYR A 127 6.55 10.45 14.48
CA TYR A 127 7.00 11.58 15.27
C TYR A 127 5.90 12.14 16.17
N ASP A 128 6.33 12.75 17.27
CA ASP A 128 5.53 13.50 18.22
C ASP A 128 6.01 14.95 18.24
N THR A 129 5.18 15.86 17.72
CA THR A 129 5.51 17.30 17.69
C THR A 129 5.37 17.98 19.05
N VAL A 130 4.59 17.41 19.98
CA VAL A 130 4.41 17.99 21.32
C VAL A 130 5.67 17.83 22.14
N ASN A 131 6.30 16.65 22.08
CA ASN A 131 7.48 16.32 22.84
C ASN A 131 8.78 16.37 21.99
N ASN A 132 8.69 16.72 20.70
CA ASN A 132 9.82 16.77 19.75
C ASN A 132 10.61 15.45 19.69
N ARG A 133 9.89 14.33 19.56
CA ARG A 133 10.45 12.97 19.57
C ARG A 133 10.16 12.25 18.26
N VAL A 134 11.05 11.33 17.89
CA VAL A 134 10.89 10.43 16.72
C VAL A 134 11.16 9.01 17.14
N PHE A 135 10.27 8.10 16.68
CA PHE A 135 10.30 6.68 17.03
C PHE A 135 10.25 5.80 15.81
N VAL A 136 10.76 4.60 15.94
CA VAL A 136 10.57 3.52 14.99
C VAL A 136 9.17 2.93 15.21
N ALA A 137 8.30 3.07 14.20
CA ALA A 137 6.99 2.41 14.20
C ALA A 137 7.10 0.95 13.75
N GLU A 138 8.07 0.66 12.89
CA GLU A 138 8.35 -0.68 12.36
C GLU A 138 9.80 -0.75 11.86
N ALA A 139 10.46 -1.91 12.03
CA ALA A 139 11.74 -2.21 11.42
C ALA A 139 11.62 -3.49 10.59
N PHE A 140 12.14 -3.46 9.37
CA PHE A 140 12.11 -4.58 8.44
C PHE A 140 13.27 -5.53 8.74
N GLU A 141 13.00 -6.82 8.91
CA GLU A 141 13.93 -7.81 9.42
C GLU A 141 15.19 -7.97 8.56
N ASN A 142 15.02 -7.87 7.23
CA ASN A 142 16.11 -8.05 6.26
C ASN A 142 16.87 -6.75 5.94
N ALA A 143 16.55 -5.66 6.64
CA ALA A 143 17.12 -4.33 6.38
C ALA A 143 18.27 -3.97 7.33
N PRO A 144 19.13 -3.01 6.93
CA PRO A 144 20.36 -2.69 7.66
C PRO A 144 20.16 -2.31 9.13
N ALA A 145 19.13 -1.52 9.44
CA ALA A 145 18.97 -0.98 10.80
C ALA A 145 18.52 -2.06 11.80
N PHE A 146 17.75 -3.07 11.35
CA PHE A 146 17.26 -4.12 12.24
C PHE A 146 18.39 -4.85 12.97
N SER A 147 19.45 -5.22 12.24
CA SER A 147 20.63 -5.87 12.82
C SER A 147 21.41 -5.00 13.82
N GLN A 148 21.15 -3.69 13.83
CA GLN A 148 21.77 -2.73 14.73
C GLN A 148 20.89 -2.38 15.94
N GLY A 149 19.81 -3.12 16.15
CA GLY A 149 18.94 -3.00 17.32
C GLY A 149 17.79 -1.99 17.16
N PHE A 150 17.51 -1.55 15.94
CA PHE A 150 16.27 -0.82 15.66
C PHE A 150 15.10 -1.80 15.64
N ASP A 151 14.08 -1.51 16.42
CA ASP A 151 12.81 -2.24 16.39
C ASP A 151 11.68 -1.30 16.82
N ARG A 152 10.43 -1.75 16.72
CA ARG A 152 9.23 -0.99 17.11
C ARG A 152 9.40 -0.39 18.51
N GLY A 153 9.10 0.90 18.65
CA GLY A 153 9.22 1.66 19.89
C GLY A 153 10.63 2.22 20.18
N THR A 154 11.65 1.89 19.38
CA THR A 154 12.98 2.51 19.50
C THR A 154 12.89 4.01 19.22
N GLU A 155 13.43 4.85 20.12
CA GLU A 155 13.53 6.31 19.95
C GLU A 155 14.85 6.70 19.30
N LEU A 156 14.79 7.62 18.34
CA LEU A 156 15.96 8.27 17.75
C LEU A 156 16.32 9.51 18.59
N LEU A 157 17.47 9.49 19.27
CA LEU A 157 17.94 10.62 20.08
C LEU A 157 18.86 11.54 19.30
N GLN A 158 19.74 11.00 18.46
CA GLN A 158 20.66 11.78 17.62
C GLN A 158 20.85 11.15 16.24
N ILE A 159 21.10 12.00 15.24
CA ILE A 159 21.50 11.63 13.87
C ILE A 159 22.75 12.45 13.54
N ASN A 160 23.89 11.78 13.27
CA ASN A 160 25.19 12.41 12.98
C ASN A 160 25.59 13.49 14.01
N GLY A 161 25.34 13.23 15.29
CA GLY A 161 25.65 14.15 16.39
C GLY A 161 24.64 15.30 16.58
N GLN A 162 23.63 15.42 15.73
CA GLN A 162 22.54 16.39 15.90
C GLN A 162 21.41 15.78 16.73
N SER A 163 20.97 16.50 17.77
CA SER A 163 19.82 16.07 18.59
C SER A 163 18.53 16.07 17.77
N VAL A 164 17.82 14.94 17.74
CA VAL A 164 16.51 14.81 17.07
C VAL A 164 15.51 15.79 17.67
N SER A 165 15.50 16.00 18.99
CA SER A 165 14.65 16.99 19.63
C SER A 165 14.92 18.42 19.15
N ASN A 166 16.20 18.78 18.91
CA ASN A 166 16.54 20.09 18.36
C ASN A 166 16.14 20.23 16.89
N LEU A 167 16.31 19.19 16.06
CA LEU A 167 15.84 19.16 14.67
C LEU A 167 14.31 19.35 14.62
N MET A 168 13.57 18.61 15.44
CA MET A 168 12.11 18.73 15.55
C MET A 168 11.68 20.12 16.00
N ALA A 169 12.37 20.72 16.98
CA ALA A 169 12.03 22.05 17.49
C ALA A 169 12.32 23.18 16.50
N SER A 170 13.35 23.05 15.67
CA SER A 170 13.82 24.11 14.75
C SER A 170 13.22 24.03 13.35
N GLY A 171 13.02 22.82 12.80
CA GLY A 171 12.56 22.58 11.43
C GLY A 171 11.50 21.49 11.31
N GLY A 172 11.03 20.95 12.45
CA GLY A 172 10.01 19.91 12.47
C GLY A 172 10.43 18.61 11.81
N PRO A 173 9.45 17.80 11.35
CA PRO A 173 9.71 16.52 10.69
C PRO A 173 10.59 16.63 9.44
N ALA A 174 10.52 17.73 8.70
CA ALA A 174 11.33 17.96 7.50
C ALA A 174 12.82 17.99 7.80
N ALA A 175 13.23 18.63 8.90
CA ALA A 175 14.64 18.67 9.32
C ALA A 175 15.16 17.27 9.71
N VAL A 176 14.31 16.41 10.26
CA VAL A 176 14.68 15.02 10.56
C VAL A 176 14.84 14.22 9.27
N SER A 177 13.90 14.36 8.31
CA SER A 177 14.01 13.72 6.99
C SER A 177 15.30 14.14 6.25
N GLU A 178 15.65 15.43 6.30
CA GLU A 178 16.90 15.95 5.72
C GLU A 178 18.12 15.33 6.40
N ALA A 179 18.14 15.23 7.73
CA ALA A 179 19.25 14.63 8.49
C ALA A 179 19.41 13.12 8.16
N LEU A 180 18.34 12.39 7.88
CA LEU A 180 18.37 11.00 7.42
C LEU A 180 18.98 10.86 6.02
N GLY A 181 18.89 11.92 5.19
CA GLY A 181 19.46 11.99 3.85
C GLY A 181 18.71 11.16 2.80
N PRO A 182 19.21 11.18 1.55
CA PRO A 182 18.55 10.47 0.43
C PRO A 182 18.53 8.96 0.63
N SER A 183 17.62 8.28 -0.07
CA SER A 183 17.46 6.82 0.02
C SER A 183 18.45 6.04 -0.86
N ASP A 184 19.66 6.59 -1.09
CA ASP A 184 20.68 5.96 -1.91
C ASP A 184 21.50 4.93 -1.10
N PRO A 185 21.86 3.78 -1.69
CA PRO A 185 22.80 2.83 -1.08
C PRO A 185 24.14 3.51 -0.76
N GLY A 186 24.76 3.12 0.36
CA GLY A 186 26.04 3.64 0.81
C GLY A 186 25.95 4.90 1.68
N VAL A 187 24.79 5.53 1.80
CA VAL A 187 24.58 6.67 2.71
C VAL A 187 24.64 6.17 4.17
N THR A 188 25.65 6.60 4.91
CA THR A 188 25.85 6.20 6.31
C THR A 188 25.39 7.28 7.27
N ARG A 189 24.74 6.88 8.38
CA ARG A 189 24.39 7.74 9.50
C ARG A 189 24.80 7.10 10.83
N ASN A 190 25.31 7.96 11.73
CA ASN A 190 25.56 7.57 13.11
C ASN A 190 24.36 7.97 13.95
N PHE A 191 23.84 7.04 14.71
CA PHE A 191 22.68 7.25 15.57
C PHE A 191 23.04 7.06 17.04
N ILE A 192 22.39 7.84 17.91
CA ILE A 192 22.14 7.43 19.28
C ILE A 192 20.66 7.07 19.36
N ILE A 193 20.35 5.84 19.72
CA ILE A 193 19.01 5.31 19.85
C ILE A 193 18.72 4.88 21.28
N GLN A 194 17.45 4.83 21.66
CA GLN A 194 17.00 4.31 22.94
C GLN A 194 15.91 3.27 22.75
N SER A 195 16.13 2.08 23.30
CA SER A 195 15.12 1.00 23.28
C SER A 195 13.91 1.37 24.15
N PRO A 196 12.75 0.67 23.99
CA PRO A 196 11.59 0.86 24.89
C PRO A 196 11.91 0.61 26.39
N THR A 197 12.96 -0.16 26.67
CA THR A 197 13.40 -0.42 28.05
C THR A 197 14.35 0.66 28.61
N GLY A 198 14.63 1.72 27.84
CA GLY A 198 15.49 2.83 28.24
C GLY A 198 16.99 2.64 28.00
N VAL A 199 17.40 1.54 27.39
CA VAL A 199 18.82 1.29 27.09
C VAL A 199 19.22 2.10 25.86
N GLN A 200 20.28 2.91 25.99
CA GLN A 200 20.85 3.70 24.91
C GLN A 200 21.99 2.96 24.22
N SER A 201 22.07 3.11 22.91
CA SER A 201 23.14 2.56 22.08
C SER A 201 23.60 3.59 21.04
N THR A 202 24.89 3.58 20.74
CA THR A 202 25.47 4.34 19.62
C THR A 202 25.79 3.36 18.51
N VAL A 203 25.18 3.58 17.35
CA VAL A 203 25.29 2.66 16.21
C VAL A 203 25.54 3.43 14.91
N SER A 204 26.20 2.78 13.96
CA SER A 204 26.39 3.31 12.61
C SER A 204 25.65 2.41 11.63
N VAL A 205 24.76 2.99 10.83
CA VAL A 205 23.97 2.25 9.84
C VAL A 205 24.23 2.84 8.46
N THR A 206 24.53 1.96 7.51
CA THR A 206 24.69 2.33 6.10
C THR A 206 23.47 1.84 5.34
N LYS A 207 22.81 2.73 4.58
CA LYS A 207 21.71 2.38 3.70
C LYS A 207 22.17 1.38 2.66
N ALA A 208 21.39 0.35 2.43
CA ALA A 208 21.64 -0.69 1.44
C ALA A 208 20.32 -1.07 0.77
N GLU A 209 20.42 -1.74 -0.35
CA GLU A 209 19.28 -2.44 -0.94
C GLU A 209 18.89 -3.63 -0.05
N TYR A 210 17.59 -3.81 0.13
CA TYR A 210 17.01 -4.95 0.83
C TYR A 210 15.63 -5.27 0.23
N PRO A 211 15.21 -6.55 0.24
CA PRO A 211 13.88 -6.91 -0.21
C PRO A 211 12.83 -6.46 0.81
N LEU A 212 11.77 -5.84 0.32
CA LEU A 212 10.57 -5.60 1.13
C LEU A 212 9.82 -6.92 1.28
N ASP A 213 9.59 -7.31 2.51
CA ASP A 213 8.79 -8.47 2.87
C ASP A 213 7.35 -8.03 3.17
N PRO A 214 6.36 -8.36 2.32
CA PRO A 214 4.98 -7.91 2.50
C PRO A 214 4.29 -8.45 3.76
N VAL A 215 4.62 -9.68 4.17
CA VAL A 215 4.11 -10.32 5.39
C VAL A 215 5.27 -10.71 6.27
N SER A 216 5.43 -10.05 7.42
CA SER A 216 6.59 -10.27 8.31
C SER A 216 6.71 -11.73 8.76
N ASP A 217 7.92 -12.30 8.68
CA ASP A 217 8.23 -13.61 9.25
C ASP A 217 8.09 -13.67 10.78
N ARG A 218 8.13 -12.52 11.45
CA ARG A 218 8.07 -12.43 12.93
C ARG A 218 6.65 -12.39 13.47
N TYR A 219 5.77 -11.65 12.81
CA TYR A 219 4.42 -11.37 13.31
C TYR A 219 3.38 -11.25 12.20
N GLY A 220 3.76 -11.45 10.94
CA GLY A 220 2.91 -11.14 9.80
C GLY A 220 1.69 -12.04 9.67
N ALA A 221 1.75 -13.31 10.11
CA ALA A 221 0.61 -14.22 10.13
C ALA A 221 0.64 -15.07 11.39
N VAL A 222 -0.27 -14.79 12.33
CA VAL A 222 -0.34 -15.52 13.62
C VAL A 222 -1.79 -15.82 13.99
N VAL A 223 -1.98 -16.82 14.86
CA VAL A 223 -3.30 -17.13 15.43
C VAL A 223 -3.37 -16.57 16.84
N LEU A 224 -4.37 -15.71 17.04
CA LEU A 224 -4.72 -15.11 18.33
C LEU A 224 -6.00 -15.75 18.89
N ASN A 225 -6.45 -15.30 20.07
CA ASN A 225 -7.70 -15.74 20.65
C ASN A 225 -8.49 -14.55 21.20
N ASP A 226 -9.78 -14.46 20.89
CA ASP A 226 -10.66 -13.35 21.32
C ASP A 226 -11.27 -13.56 22.72
N GLY A 227 -10.89 -14.64 23.37
CA GLY A 227 -11.44 -15.12 24.65
C GLY A 227 -12.47 -16.24 24.47
N THR A 228 -12.88 -16.53 23.24
CA THR A 228 -13.86 -17.58 22.88
C THR A 228 -13.34 -18.41 21.72
N ASP A 229 -12.91 -17.77 20.64
CA ASP A 229 -12.55 -18.40 19.38
C ASP A 229 -11.13 -18.02 18.97
N ASN A 230 -10.54 -18.84 18.12
CA ASN A 230 -9.29 -18.52 17.44
C ASN A 230 -9.54 -17.51 16.33
N VAL A 231 -8.61 -16.58 16.17
CA VAL A 231 -8.65 -15.46 15.23
C VAL A 231 -7.37 -15.46 14.42
N GLY A 232 -7.47 -15.40 13.10
CA GLY A 232 -6.32 -15.17 12.24
C GLY A 232 -5.93 -13.69 12.25
N TYR A 233 -4.68 -13.40 12.53
CA TYR A 233 -4.11 -12.06 12.40
C TYR A 233 -3.15 -12.04 11.23
N ILE A 234 -3.33 -11.07 10.32
CA ILE A 234 -2.39 -10.77 9.23
C ILE A 234 -2.01 -9.30 9.29
N ASN A 235 -0.70 -9.02 9.35
CA ASN A 235 -0.14 -7.72 9.07
C ASN A 235 0.40 -7.71 7.63
N LEU A 236 -0.30 -7.05 6.73
CA LEU A 236 0.12 -6.85 5.36
C LEU A 236 0.74 -5.45 5.23
N ARG A 237 2.03 -5.37 5.02
CA ARG A 237 2.82 -4.13 4.97
C ARG A 237 2.58 -3.31 3.71
N THR A 238 2.30 -3.99 2.59
CA THR A 238 2.12 -3.36 1.27
C THR A 238 1.45 -4.31 0.28
N PHE A 239 0.75 -3.74 -0.70
CA PHE A 239 0.23 -4.45 -1.86
C PHE A 239 1.11 -4.27 -3.11
N ILE A 240 2.21 -3.47 -3.04
CA ILE A 240 2.98 -3.14 -4.24
C ILE A 240 3.91 -4.26 -4.72
N VAL A 241 4.34 -5.14 -3.83
CA VAL A 241 5.26 -6.24 -4.14
C VAL A 241 4.48 -7.48 -4.55
N GLN A 242 4.81 -8.07 -5.71
CA GLN A 242 4.11 -9.25 -6.22
C GLN A 242 4.19 -10.45 -5.26
N ASP A 243 5.27 -10.57 -4.49
CA ASP A 243 5.45 -11.66 -3.51
C ASP A 243 4.42 -11.64 -2.35
N ALA A 244 3.65 -10.56 -2.21
CA ALA A 244 2.50 -10.54 -1.31
C ALA A 244 1.47 -11.64 -1.64
N GLY A 245 1.30 -11.99 -2.91
CA GLY A 245 0.36 -13.03 -3.33
C GLY A 245 0.68 -14.41 -2.75
N PRO A 246 1.84 -15.00 -3.01
CA PRO A 246 2.28 -16.27 -2.39
C PRO A 246 2.21 -16.25 -0.86
N GLN A 247 2.72 -15.20 -0.22
CA GLN A 247 2.74 -15.09 1.25
C GLN A 247 1.32 -15.04 1.86
N LEU A 248 0.39 -14.36 1.23
CA LEU A 248 -1.03 -14.36 1.62
C LEU A 248 -1.65 -15.75 1.48
N ARG A 249 -1.42 -16.46 0.36
CA ARG A 249 -1.91 -17.83 0.16
C ARG A 249 -1.42 -18.77 1.26
N ASP A 250 -0.14 -18.70 1.60
CA ASP A 250 0.44 -19.52 2.67
C ASP A 250 -0.20 -19.22 4.04
N ALA A 251 -0.42 -17.94 4.35
CA ALA A 251 -1.08 -17.54 5.59
C ALA A 251 -2.54 -18.03 5.65
N PHE A 252 -3.31 -17.85 4.57
CA PHE A 252 -4.70 -18.29 4.51
C PHE A 252 -4.83 -19.83 4.51
N GLN A 253 -3.89 -20.55 3.88
CA GLN A 253 -3.85 -22.02 3.98
C GLN A 253 -3.66 -22.48 5.43
N GLN A 254 -2.81 -21.79 6.22
CA GLN A 254 -2.64 -22.09 7.64
C GLN A 254 -3.93 -21.83 8.42
N PHE A 255 -4.62 -20.72 8.18
CA PHE A 255 -5.89 -20.39 8.82
C PHE A 255 -6.99 -21.38 8.47
N LYS A 256 -7.11 -21.74 7.19
CA LYS A 256 -8.05 -22.76 6.72
C LYS A 256 -7.86 -24.11 7.41
N ASN A 257 -6.60 -24.56 7.53
CA ASN A 257 -6.26 -25.82 8.19
C ASN A 257 -6.63 -25.84 9.69
N GLN A 258 -6.77 -24.65 10.30
CA GLN A 258 -7.16 -24.49 11.70
C GLN A 258 -8.64 -24.14 11.88
N GLY A 259 -9.42 -24.06 10.80
CA GLY A 259 -10.84 -23.75 10.82
C GLY A 259 -11.15 -22.33 11.27
N ILE A 260 -10.26 -21.39 10.98
CA ILE A 260 -10.40 -19.98 11.34
C ILE A 260 -11.34 -19.30 10.36
N ASP A 261 -12.31 -18.55 10.89
CA ASP A 261 -13.29 -17.78 10.13
C ASP A 261 -13.45 -16.32 10.62
N LYS A 262 -12.66 -15.91 11.63
CA LYS A 262 -12.56 -14.54 12.13
C LYS A 262 -11.16 -14.01 11.85
N ILE A 263 -11.07 -12.83 11.22
CA ILE A 263 -9.79 -12.25 10.80
C ILE A 263 -9.60 -10.85 11.37
N ILE A 264 -8.37 -10.58 11.82
CA ILE A 264 -7.81 -9.23 11.95
C ILE A 264 -6.88 -8.99 10.76
N LEU A 265 -7.24 -8.04 9.92
CA LEU A 265 -6.41 -7.57 8.80
C LEU A 265 -5.76 -6.25 9.20
N ASP A 266 -4.47 -6.29 9.57
CA ASP A 266 -3.73 -5.11 9.98
C ASP A 266 -3.07 -4.44 8.78
N LEU A 267 -3.68 -3.35 8.34
CA LEU A 267 -3.26 -2.51 7.22
C LEU A 267 -2.77 -1.13 7.68
N ARG A 268 -2.49 -0.96 8.98
CA ARG A 268 -1.92 0.30 9.45
C ARG A 268 -0.59 0.54 8.72
N TYR A 269 -0.38 1.76 8.24
CA TYR A 269 0.78 2.18 7.44
C TYR A 269 0.88 1.58 6.02
N ASN A 270 -0.12 0.85 5.53
CA ASN A 270 -0.14 0.30 4.18
C ASN A 270 -0.80 1.30 3.21
N GLY A 271 -0.01 1.93 2.36
CA GLY A 271 -0.47 2.94 1.38
C GLY A 271 -1.21 2.35 0.18
N GLY A 272 -1.21 1.04 0.05
CA GLY A 272 -1.85 0.33 -1.07
C GLY A 272 -0.86 -0.42 -1.95
N GLY A 273 -1.05 -0.35 -3.25
CA GLY A 273 -0.24 -1.00 -4.27
C GLY A 273 -1.08 -1.64 -5.39
N LEU A 274 -0.73 -2.87 -5.76
CA LEU A 274 -1.34 -3.60 -6.88
C LEU A 274 -2.80 -3.97 -6.58
N VAL A 275 -3.69 -3.62 -7.49
CA VAL A 275 -5.11 -4.01 -7.41
C VAL A 275 -5.25 -5.54 -7.46
N SER A 276 -4.44 -6.22 -8.28
CA SER A 276 -4.45 -7.69 -8.36
C SER A 276 -4.13 -8.40 -7.03
N VAL A 277 -3.32 -7.79 -6.16
CA VAL A 277 -3.09 -8.33 -4.81
C VAL A 277 -4.29 -8.05 -3.89
N ALA A 278 -4.99 -6.94 -4.11
CA ALA A 278 -6.24 -6.65 -3.39
C ALA A 278 -7.36 -7.60 -3.82
N ASP A 279 -7.48 -7.90 -5.11
CA ASP A 279 -8.43 -8.86 -5.66
C ASP A 279 -8.16 -10.25 -5.06
N LEU A 280 -6.91 -10.71 -5.11
CA LEU A 280 -6.50 -11.97 -4.47
C LEU A 280 -6.84 -12.04 -2.98
N LEU A 281 -6.58 -10.95 -2.22
CA LEU A 281 -6.93 -10.92 -0.79
C LEU A 281 -8.45 -10.96 -0.59
N GLY A 282 -9.22 -10.32 -1.47
CA GLY A 282 -10.68 -10.44 -1.51
C GLY A 282 -11.13 -11.89 -1.71
N ASP A 283 -10.58 -12.58 -2.70
CA ASP A 283 -10.86 -13.99 -2.97
C ASP A 283 -10.54 -14.89 -1.77
N LEU A 284 -9.37 -14.68 -1.15
CA LEU A 284 -8.96 -15.44 0.03
C LEU A 284 -9.90 -15.27 1.23
N LEU A 285 -10.57 -14.11 1.35
CA LEU A 285 -11.57 -13.81 2.38
C LEU A 285 -12.98 -14.28 2.00
N GLY A 286 -13.22 -14.64 0.73
CA GLY A 286 -14.54 -14.69 0.10
C GLY A 286 -15.09 -16.08 -0.19
N ASP A 287 -14.73 -17.15 0.54
CA ASP A 287 -15.32 -18.49 0.33
C ASP A 287 -16.86 -18.44 0.42
N GLY A 288 -17.51 -18.95 -0.62
CA GLY A 288 -18.97 -18.87 -0.78
C GLY A 288 -19.49 -17.59 -1.45
N LEU A 289 -18.59 -16.69 -1.91
CA LEU A 289 -18.95 -15.48 -2.67
C LEU A 289 -18.60 -15.57 -4.16
N GLU A 290 -18.13 -16.71 -4.65
CA GLU A 290 -17.67 -16.90 -6.02
C GLU A 290 -18.70 -16.43 -7.05
N GLY A 291 -18.24 -15.67 -8.03
CA GLY A 291 -19.08 -15.08 -9.08
C GLY A 291 -19.88 -13.86 -8.64
N GLN A 292 -19.82 -13.44 -7.38
CA GLN A 292 -20.37 -12.17 -6.93
C GLN A 292 -19.37 -11.03 -7.19
N ILE A 293 -19.83 -9.79 -7.23
CA ILE A 293 -19.01 -8.63 -7.54
C ILE A 293 -18.10 -8.30 -6.35
N PHE A 294 -16.76 -8.42 -6.54
CA PHE A 294 -15.80 -7.87 -5.58
C PHE A 294 -15.72 -6.36 -5.70
N SER A 295 -15.45 -5.85 -6.91
CA SER A 295 -15.37 -4.42 -7.17
C SER A 295 -15.74 -4.09 -8.61
N GLU A 296 -16.04 -2.81 -8.86
CA GLU A 296 -16.17 -2.29 -10.22
C GLU A 296 -15.22 -1.11 -10.40
N THR A 297 -14.50 -1.10 -11.51
CA THR A 297 -13.63 0.00 -11.96
C THR A 297 -14.42 0.91 -12.88
N LYS A 298 -14.50 2.20 -12.55
CA LYS A 298 -15.22 3.22 -13.32
C LYS A 298 -14.26 4.30 -13.80
N LEU A 299 -14.11 4.41 -15.11
CA LEU A 299 -13.33 5.46 -15.77
C LEU A 299 -14.18 6.71 -16.02
N ARG A 300 -13.55 7.75 -16.55
CA ARG A 300 -14.24 8.96 -17.04
C ARG A 300 -15.28 8.61 -18.13
N PRO A 301 -16.33 9.43 -18.34
CA PRO A 301 -17.40 9.07 -19.28
C PRO A 301 -16.95 8.73 -20.69
N SER A 302 -15.91 9.41 -21.22
CA SER A 302 -15.37 9.16 -22.58
C SER A 302 -14.61 7.81 -22.68
N LYS A 303 -14.31 7.16 -21.58
CA LYS A 303 -13.63 5.87 -21.48
C LYS A 303 -14.51 4.81 -20.80
N SER A 304 -15.81 5.03 -20.70
CA SER A 304 -16.73 4.11 -20.02
C SER A 304 -16.83 2.71 -20.63
N SER A 305 -16.44 2.54 -21.90
CA SER A 305 -16.28 1.22 -22.53
C SER A 305 -15.16 0.37 -21.93
N GLU A 306 -14.27 0.99 -21.18
CA GLU A 306 -13.14 0.33 -20.51
C GLU A 306 -13.42 0.08 -19.01
N ASN A 307 -14.65 0.34 -18.55
CA ASN A 307 -15.07 -0.06 -17.20
C ASN A 307 -15.02 -1.57 -17.06
N SER A 308 -14.59 -2.05 -15.91
CA SER A 308 -14.53 -3.49 -15.62
C SER A 308 -15.23 -3.83 -14.32
N THR A 309 -15.57 -5.10 -14.18
CA THR A 309 -16.12 -5.68 -12.96
C THR A 309 -15.23 -6.84 -12.57
N GLU A 310 -14.74 -6.81 -11.35
CA GLU A 310 -14.01 -7.90 -10.72
C GLU A 310 -14.98 -8.75 -9.91
N LEU A 311 -14.90 -10.06 -10.08
CA LEU A 311 -15.73 -11.02 -9.38
C LEU A 311 -14.85 -11.84 -8.42
N PHE A 312 -15.43 -12.28 -7.31
CA PHE A 312 -14.74 -13.24 -6.45
C PHE A 312 -14.47 -14.54 -7.21
N GLU A 313 -13.21 -14.99 -7.14
CA GLU A 313 -12.75 -16.25 -7.72
C GLU A 313 -12.71 -17.38 -6.67
N ASN A 314 -12.73 -18.63 -7.13
CA ASN A 314 -12.61 -19.81 -6.27
C ASN A 314 -11.12 -20.18 -6.11
N LEU A 315 -10.62 -20.11 -4.88
CA LEU A 315 -9.23 -20.44 -4.53
C LEU A 315 -9.15 -21.58 -3.49
N PRO A 316 -8.17 -22.47 -3.59
CA PRO A 316 -8.05 -23.59 -2.65
C PRO A 316 -7.75 -23.14 -1.21
N GLU A 317 -7.11 -21.98 -1.01
CA GLU A 317 -6.72 -21.46 0.29
C GLU A 317 -7.79 -20.56 0.95
N GLN A 318 -8.86 -20.21 0.21
CA GLN A 318 -9.87 -19.27 0.68
C GLN A 318 -10.61 -19.76 1.94
N ILE A 319 -11.08 -18.80 2.74
CA ILE A 319 -11.88 -18.99 3.95
C ILE A 319 -13.14 -18.13 3.88
N GLY A 320 -14.26 -18.66 4.38
CA GLY A 320 -15.52 -17.91 4.52
C GLY A 320 -15.47 -17.04 5.78
N VAL A 321 -14.99 -15.80 5.64
CA VAL A 321 -14.86 -14.91 6.79
C VAL A 321 -16.23 -14.54 7.33
N THR A 322 -16.48 -14.86 8.61
CA THR A 322 -17.72 -14.53 9.31
C THR A 322 -17.68 -13.17 10.00
N LYS A 323 -16.47 -12.76 10.46
CA LYS A 323 -16.19 -11.42 11.01
C LYS A 323 -14.82 -10.92 10.61
N LEU A 324 -14.73 -9.63 10.28
CA LEU A 324 -13.50 -8.97 9.84
C LEU A 324 -13.26 -7.68 10.63
N ALA A 325 -12.13 -7.58 11.33
CA ALA A 325 -11.63 -6.35 11.91
C ALA A 325 -10.45 -5.84 11.07
N VAL A 326 -10.59 -4.66 10.46
CA VAL A 326 -9.50 -4.04 9.69
C VAL A 326 -8.85 -2.97 10.53
N ILE A 327 -7.59 -3.13 10.86
CA ILE A 327 -6.82 -2.10 11.57
C ILE A 327 -6.27 -1.12 10.53
N GLY A 328 -6.71 0.13 10.63
CA GLY A 328 -6.35 1.20 9.70
C GLY A 328 -6.00 2.50 10.40
N ARG A 329 -5.28 3.38 9.68
CA ARG A 329 -4.89 4.72 10.11
C ARG A 329 -4.77 5.66 8.91
N GLY A 330 -4.43 6.92 9.14
CA GLY A 330 -4.25 7.93 8.10
C GLY A 330 -3.21 7.58 7.01
N GLY A 331 -2.37 6.56 7.19
CA GLY A 331 -1.48 6.01 6.16
C GLY A 331 -2.08 4.83 5.39
N THR A 332 -3.24 4.32 5.80
CA THR A 332 -3.96 3.23 5.11
C THR A 332 -4.73 3.79 3.93
N ALA A 333 -4.39 3.37 2.70
CA ALA A 333 -4.94 3.97 1.49
C ALA A 333 -5.14 2.97 0.33
N SER A 334 -5.87 3.39 -0.70
CA SER A 334 -5.93 2.74 -2.03
C SER A 334 -6.35 1.27 -1.97
N ALA A 335 -5.49 0.31 -2.36
CA ALA A 335 -5.75 -1.14 -2.33
C ALA A 335 -6.22 -1.63 -0.96
N SER A 336 -5.66 -1.09 0.13
CA SER A 336 -6.10 -1.37 1.50
C SER A 336 -7.56 -0.96 1.74
N GLU A 337 -7.95 0.21 1.23
CA GLU A 337 -9.31 0.72 1.34
C GLU A 337 -10.26 0.00 0.36
N LEU A 338 -9.77 -0.40 -0.82
CA LEU A 338 -10.52 -1.19 -1.80
C LEU A 338 -10.99 -2.51 -1.18
N VAL A 339 -10.08 -3.33 -0.63
CA VAL A 339 -10.44 -4.61 0.02
C VAL A 339 -11.47 -4.37 1.13
N THR A 340 -11.21 -3.39 1.99
CA THR A 340 -12.09 -3.08 3.11
C THR A 340 -13.50 -2.70 2.63
N ASN A 341 -13.58 -1.78 1.66
CA ASN A 341 -14.86 -1.33 1.09
C ASN A 341 -15.62 -2.44 0.36
N SER A 342 -14.90 -3.32 -0.35
CA SER A 342 -15.49 -4.42 -1.13
C SER A 342 -16.14 -5.47 -0.24
N MET A 343 -15.65 -5.66 0.99
CA MET A 343 -16.24 -6.61 1.94
C MET A 343 -17.46 -6.08 2.69
N ILE A 344 -17.71 -4.76 2.68
CA ILE A 344 -18.85 -4.16 3.41
C ILE A 344 -20.20 -4.76 3.03
N PRO A 345 -20.58 -4.90 1.74
CA PRO A 345 -21.88 -5.42 1.35
C PRO A 345 -22.14 -6.87 1.80
N TYR A 346 -21.09 -7.65 1.99
CA TYR A 346 -21.17 -9.07 2.35
C TYR A 346 -21.17 -9.30 3.87
N LEU A 347 -20.36 -8.54 4.59
CA LEU A 347 -20.22 -8.69 6.04
C LEU A 347 -21.20 -7.83 6.85
N ASN A 348 -21.70 -6.74 6.27
CA ASN A 348 -22.62 -5.82 6.95
C ASN A 348 -22.11 -5.41 8.35
N SER A 349 -22.85 -5.72 9.42
CA SER A 349 -22.45 -5.43 10.81
C SER A 349 -21.29 -6.29 11.32
N ASN A 350 -20.78 -7.23 10.55
CA ASN A 350 -19.68 -8.12 10.91
C ASN A 350 -18.30 -7.60 10.44
N ILE A 351 -18.23 -6.40 9.89
CA ILE A 351 -16.96 -5.74 9.58
C ILE A 351 -16.81 -4.45 10.40
N ALA A 352 -15.59 -4.16 10.86
CA ALA A 352 -15.26 -2.91 11.52
C ALA A 352 -13.91 -2.35 11.06
N LEU A 353 -13.82 -1.01 10.99
CA LEU A 353 -12.55 -0.29 10.97
C LEU A 353 -12.09 -0.04 12.40
N VAL A 354 -10.89 -0.52 12.75
CA VAL A 354 -10.28 -0.37 14.07
C VAL A 354 -9.09 0.57 13.97
N GLY A 355 -8.89 1.42 14.97
CA GLY A 355 -7.76 2.34 15.06
C GLY A 355 -8.15 3.78 14.82
N ALA A 356 -7.91 4.31 13.64
CA ALA A 356 -8.27 5.66 13.23
C ALA A 356 -8.85 5.66 11.80
N ASN A 357 -9.32 6.84 11.34
CA ASN A 357 -9.78 6.99 9.97
C ASN A 357 -8.66 6.73 8.98
N THR A 358 -9.01 6.24 7.79
CA THR A 358 -8.07 5.97 6.72
C THR A 358 -7.80 7.21 5.86
N TYR A 359 -6.91 7.10 4.89
CA TYR A 359 -6.50 8.23 4.06
C TYR A 359 -7.62 8.76 3.18
N GLY A 360 -8.41 7.89 2.54
CA GLY A 360 -9.46 8.27 1.59
C GLY A 360 -8.94 8.43 0.16
N LYS A 361 -8.46 7.34 -0.44
CA LYS A 361 -8.04 7.27 -1.84
C LYS A 361 -8.91 6.26 -2.61
N PRO A 362 -10.19 6.59 -2.93
CA PRO A 362 -11.09 5.70 -3.68
C PRO A 362 -10.78 5.66 -5.17
N VAL A 363 -9.61 6.13 -5.58
CA VAL A 363 -9.18 6.25 -6.98
C VAL A 363 -7.93 5.45 -7.24
N GLY A 364 -7.79 4.97 -8.48
CA GLY A 364 -6.61 4.28 -8.94
C GLY A 364 -5.93 5.00 -10.10
N GLN A 365 -4.69 4.62 -10.33
CA GLN A 365 -3.85 5.20 -11.37
C GLN A 365 -3.55 4.17 -12.46
N TYR A 366 -3.54 4.62 -13.72
CA TYR A 366 -2.82 3.93 -14.78
C TYR A 366 -1.40 4.44 -14.89
N ALA A 367 -0.50 3.54 -15.29
CA ALA A 367 0.88 3.86 -15.63
C ALA A 367 1.00 4.17 -17.12
N PHE A 368 1.56 5.32 -17.44
CA PHE A 368 1.89 5.71 -18.81
C PHE A 368 3.39 5.92 -18.89
N ASP A 369 4.05 5.15 -19.78
CA ASP A 369 5.49 5.11 -19.85
C ASP A 369 6.02 5.89 -21.04
N ARG A 370 7.07 6.68 -20.80
CA ARG A 370 7.92 7.29 -21.82
C ARG A 370 9.34 6.70 -21.68
N SER A 371 9.53 5.51 -22.18
CA SER A 371 10.72 4.69 -21.93
C SER A 371 12.04 5.37 -22.32
N ALA A 372 12.04 6.25 -23.36
CA ALA A 372 13.22 7.00 -23.75
C ALA A 372 13.76 7.95 -22.66
N CYS A 373 12.92 8.31 -21.68
CA CYS A 373 13.24 9.27 -20.63
C CYS A 373 13.18 8.66 -19.22
N ASP A 374 12.95 7.38 -19.12
CA ASP A 374 12.67 6.69 -17.86
C ASP A 374 11.52 7.33 -17.07
N ASP A 375 10.53 7.90 -17.76
CA ASP A 375 9.37 8.54 -17.16
C ASP A 375 8.17 7.58 -17.10
N ARG A 376 7.63 7.37 -15.92
CA ARG A 376 6.32 6.73 -15.68
C ARG A 376 5.38 7.73 -15.05
N LEU A 377 4.37 8.18 -15.81
CA LEU A 377 3.29 9.01 -15.26
C LEU A 377 2.21 8.12 -14.64
N ARG A 378 2.05 8.19 -13.35
CA ARG A 378 0.92 7.64 -12.61
C ARG A 378 -0.22 8.66 -12.63
N ALA A 379 -1.18 8.50 -13.54
CA ALA A 379 -2.32 9.39 -13.66
C ALA A 379 -3.56 8.79 -13.00
N VAL A 380 -4.25 9.54 -12.16
CA VAL A 380 -5.57 9.16 -11.65
C VAL A 380 -6.53 8.99 -12.83
N ALA A 381 -6.90 7.74 -13.13
CA ALA A 381 -7.67 7.40 -14.32
C ALA A 381 -9.02 6.76 -14.01
N PHE A 382 -9.18 6.13 -12.85
CA PHE A 382 -10.41 5.44 -12.47
C PHE A 382 -10.73 5.60 -10.99
N ARG A 383 -11.97 5.30 -10.63
CA ARG A 383 -12.41 5.07 -9.24
C ARG A 383 -12.91 3.64 -9.09
N THR A 384 -12.86 3.12 -7.88
CA THR A 384 -13.43 1.82 -7.55
C THR A 384 -14.69 1.98 -6.72
N VAL A 385 -15.65 1.08 -6.93
CA VAL A 385 -16.87 0.97 -6.13
C VAL A 385 -17.11 -0.48 -5.75
N ASN A 386 -17.76 -0.73 -4.61
CA ASN A 386 -18.15 -2.07 -4.18
C ASN A 386 -19.44 -2.54 -4.87
N ALA A 387 -19.88 -3.76 -4.59
CA ALA A 387 -21.08 -4.36 -5.15
C ALA A 387 -22.38 -3.55 -4.91
N ALA A 388 -22.40 -2.66 -3.91
CA ALA A 388 -23.51 -1.73 -3.66
C ALA A 388 -23.34 -0.38 -4.37
N GLY A 389 -22.30 -0.21 -5.22
CA GLY A 389 -21.98 1.04 -5.92
C GLY A 389 -21.33 2.11 -5.06
N GLN A 390 -20.90 1.79 -3.85
CA GLN A 390 -20.28 2.73 -2.90
C GLN A 390 -18.77 2.83 -3.14
N GLY A 391 -18.23 4.06 -3.18
CA GLY A 391 -16.81 4.32 -3.44
C GLY A 391 -16.42 5.79 -3.24
N ASP A 392 -17.27 6.60 -2.61
CA ASP A 392 -17.03 8.05 -2.44
C ASP A 392 -16.39 8.38 -1.06
N TYR A 393 -15.49 7.53 -0.56
CA TYR A 393 -14.81 7.71 0.73
C TYR A 393 -13.55 8.60 0.64
N TYR A 394 -13.64 9.75 -0.05
CA TYR A 394 -12.50 10.69 -0.17
C TYR A 394 -12.01 11.27 1.17
N ASP A 395 -12.84 11.23 2.21
CA ASP A 395 -12.49 11.66 3.56
C ASP A 395 -12.16 10.46 4.48
N GLY A 396 -11.87 9.28 3.91
CA GLY A 396 -11.56 8.05 4.62
C GLY A 396 -12.76 7.15 4.86
N LEU A 397 -12.48 5.90 5.21
CA LEU A 397 -13.50 4.84 5.35
C LEU A 397 -14.39 4.99 6.58
N ALA A 398 -13.97 5.70 7.63
CA ALA A 398 -14.73 5.76 8.88
C ALA A 398 -16.19 6.24 8.69
N SER A 399 -16.44 7.09 7.67
CA SER A 399 -17.77 7.61 7.38
C SER A 399 -18.70 6.63 6.66
N VAL A 400 -18.16 5.58 6.05
CA VAL A 400 -18.92 4.58 5.25
C VAL A 400 -18.93 3.19 5.89
N MET A 401 -18.09 2.95 6.89
CA MET A 401 -18.04 1.69 7.61
C MET A 401 -19.27 1.49 8.50
N PRO A 402 -19.85 0.28 8.55
CA PRO A 402 -20.98 -0.02 9.44
C PRO A 402 -20.59 0.00 10.92
N ASN A 403 -19.34 -0.34 11.24
CA ASN A 403 -18.79 -0.22 12.59
C ASN A 403 -17.40 0.40 12.54
N THR A 404 -17.10 1.21 13.58
CA THR A 404 -15.75 1.75 13.79
C THR A 404 -15.38 1.62 15.26
N CYS A 405 -14.13 1.28 15.54
CA CYS A 405 -13.60 1.10 16.88
C CYS A 405 -12.31 1.91 17.04
N ARG A 406 -12.35 3.01 17.79
CA ARG A 406 -11.17 3.84 18.03
C ARG A 406 -10.13 3.12 18.88
N ALA A 407 -8.88 3.11 18.42
CA ALA A 407 -7.74 2.63 19.19
C ALA A 407 -6.50 3.49 18.93
N ASN A 408 -5.64 3.63 19.93
CA ASN A 408 -4.37 4.31 19.77
C ASN A 408 -3.36 3.41 19.02
N ASP A 409 -2.34 4.04 18.43
CA ASP A 409 -1.19 3.33 17.90
C ASP A 409 -0.18 3.09 19.03
N ASP A 410 -0.24 1.92 19.63
CA ASP A 410 0.68 1.55 20.71
C ASP A 410 2.00 1.05 20.13
N ILE A 411 2.86 1.99 19.76
CA ILE A 411 4.18 1.68 19.17
C ILE A 411 5.16 1.01 20.16
N PHE A 412 4.83 0.90 21.43
CA PHE A 412 5.67 0.26 22.46
C PHE A 412 5.34 -1.21 22.67
N THR A 413 4.23 -1.69 22.07
CA THR A 413 3.86 -3.10 22.02
C THR A 413 4.00 -3.61 20.59
N GLN A 414 4.54 -4.81 20.41
CA GLN A 414 4.84 -5.39 19.09
C GLN A 414 3.56 -5.75 18.32
N PHE A 415 3.65 -5.78 16.99
CA PHE A 415 2.63 -6.36 16.14
C PHE A 415 2.40 -7.84 16.49
N GLY A 416 1.16 -8.31 16.34
CA GLY A 416 0.78 -9.69 16.68
C GLY A 416 0.62 -9.95 18.19
N ASP A 417 0.98 -9.00 19.06
CA ASP A 417 0.72 -9.12 20.50
C ASP A 417 -0.77 -8.80 20.79
N PRO A 418 -1.53 -9.71 21.42
CA PRO A 418 -2.94 -9.45 21.74
C PRO A 418 -3.16 -8.29 22.70
N ASN A 419 -2.13 -7.80 23.40
CA ASN A 419 -2.20 -6.65 24.29
C ASN A 419 -1.94 -5.30 23.57
N GLU A 420 -1.47 -5.31 22.31
CA GLU A 420 -1.33 -4.07 21.54
C GLU A 420 -2.71 -3.43 21.37
N ALA A 421 -2.80 -2.12 21.60
CA ALA A 421 -4.09 -1.44 21.78
C ALA A 421 -5.07 -1.61 20.60
N SER A 422 -4.58 -1.57 19.35
CA SER A 422 -5.45 -1.77 18.19
C SER A 422 -5.84 -3.25 18.03
N ILE A 423 -4.91 -4.18 18.28
CA ILE A 423 -5.17 -5.63 18.22
C ILE A 423 -6.15 -6.02 19.33
N ALA A 424 -5.97 -5.55 20.57
CA ALA A 424 -6.89 -5.79 21.68
C ALA A 424 -8.31 -5.30 21.35
N THR A 425 -8.42 -4.09 20.77
CA THR A 425 -9.71 -3.52 20.34
C THR A 425 -10.34 -4.33 19.18
N ALA A 426 -9.54 -4.86 18.26
CA ALA A 426 -10.01 -5.72 17.19
C ALA A 426 -10.55 -7.06 17.73
N LEU A 427 -9.84 -7.67 18.67
CA LEU A 427 -10.29 -8.88 19.39
C LEU A 427 -11.59 -8.63 20.14
N ASP A 428 -11.75 -7.45 20.78
CA ASP A 428 -13.01 -7.07 21.45
C ASP A 428 -14.18 -7.02 20.46
N PHE A 429 -13.99 -6.39 19.29
CA PHE A 429 -15.02 -6.37 18.25
C PHE A 429 -15.39 -7.78 17.76
N LEU A 430 -14.38 -8.62 17.48
CA LEU A 430 -14.60 -9.98 16.99
C LEU A 430 -15.34 -10.85 18.02
N ALA A 431 -15.09 -10.65 19.31
CA ALA A 431 -15.81 -11.29 20.41
C ALA A 431 -17.22 -10.70 20.67
N GLY A 432 -17.63 -9.67 19.92
CA GLY A 432 -18.92 -9.01 20.10
C GLY A 432 -18.97 -8.04 21.29
N ARG A 433 -17.82 -7.65 21.84
CA ARG A 433 -17.73 -6.62 22.89
C ARG A 433 -17.85 -5.21 22.28
N SER A 434 -18.35 -4.27 23.05
CA SER A 434 -18.53 -2.88 22.60
C SER A 434 -17.18 -2.13 22.54
N CYS A 435 -17.06 -1.22 21.58
CA CYS A 435 -15.92 -0.30 21.46
C CYS A 435 -16.38 1.15 21.29
N THR A 436 -15.45 2.10 21.42
CA THR A 436 -15.72 3.52 21.17
C THR A 436 -15.58 3.81 19.68
N ALA A 437 -16.58 4.42 19.05
CA ALA A 437 -16.54 4.75 17.63
C ALA A 437 -15.47 5.79 17.29
N ILE A 438 -14.93 5.72 16.07
CA ILE A 438 -14.09 6.76 15.47
C ILE A 438 -15.00 7.95 15.13
N THR A 439 -14.61 9.16 15.50
CA THR A 439 -15.37 10.39 15.23
C THR A 439 -14.54 11.37 14.40
N ALA A 440 -15.20 12.26 13.64
CA ALA A 440 -14.51 13.33 12.90
C ALA A 440 -13.68 14.27 13.80
N LYS A 441 -13.96 14.30 15.10
CA LYS A 441 -13.19 15.05 16.09
C LYS A 441 -11.84 14.38 16.38
N ASP A 442 -11.76 13.07 16.25
CA ASP A 442 -10.51 12.32 16.46
C ASP A 442 -9.50 12.65 15.38
N ASP A 443 -9.94 12.84 14.12
CA ASP A 443 -9.07 13.26 13.01
C ASP A 443 -8.47 14.65 13.26
N THR A 444 -9.24 15.59 13.85
CA THR A 444 -8.74 16.94 14.16
C THR A 444 -7.81 16.96 15.38
N ILE A 445 -7.95 16.01 16.32
CA ILE A 445 -7.04 15.86 17.48
C ILE A 445 -5.72 15.25 16.98
N ALA A 446 -5.76 14.26 16.11
CA ALA A 446 -4.58 13.69 15.45
C ALA A 446 -3.78 14.77 14.68
N GLN A 447 -4.48 15.71 14.04
CA GLN A 447 -3.87 16.85 13.34
C GLN A 447 -3.38 17.97 14.29
N ARG A 448 -3.84 18.05 15.54
CA ARG A 448 -3.55 19.15 16.48
C ARG A 448 -2.61 18.81 17.64
N GLY A 449 -1.97 17.65 17.64
CA GLY A 449 -0.86 17.36 18.52
C GLY A 449 -1.18 16.56 19.78
N GLY A 450 -1.74 15.39 19.61
CA GLY A 450 -1.92 14.39 20.68
C GLY A 450 -1.59 12.97 20.27
N THR A 451 -1.22 12.74 19.02
CA THR A 451 -0.88 11.42 18.48
C THR A 451 0.38 11.49 17.63
N THR A 452 1.16 10.44 17.67
CA THR A 452 2.28 10.25 16.77
C THR A 452 1.79 10.20 15.32
N GLN A 453 2.51 10.87 14.42
CA GLN A 453 2.24 10.91 12.99
C GLN A 453 3.39 10.22 12.23
N ILE A 454 3.07 9.64 11.07
CA ILE A 454 4.09 9.06 10.19
C ILE A 454 5.01 10.17 9.69
N LEU A 455 6.32 9.94 9.80
CA LEU A 455 7.35 10.82 9.24
C LEU A 455 7.41 10.59 7.73
N GLN A 456 6.97 11.55 6.95
CA GLN A 456 6.95 11.48 5.49
C GLN A 456 7.68 12.68 4.91
N PRO A 457 8.60 12.51 3.93
CA PRO A 457 9.20 13.64 3.27
C PRO A 457 8.18 14.40 2.43
N GLU A 458 8.44 15.68 2.18
CA GLU A 458 7.57 16.54 1.37
C GLU A 458 7.38 15.99 -0.06
N ARG A 459 8.43 15.37 -0.62
CA ARG A 459 8.41 14.68 -1.91
C ARG A 459 8.78 13.20 -1.70
N PRO A 460 7.78 12.34 -1.41
CA PRO A 460 8.03 10.93 -1.18
C PRO A 460 8.45 10.21 -2.48
N SER A 461 9.38 9.26 -2.36
CA SER A 461 9.73 8.33 -3.43
C SER A 461 8.56 7.39 -3.76
N ALA A 462 8.67 6.60 -4.83
CA ALA A 462 7.65 5.61 -5.19
C ALA A 462 7.35 4.67 -4.02
N VAL A 463 8.38 4.13 -3.39
CA VAL A 463 8.22 3.23 -2.24
C VAL A 463 7.58 3.91 -1.03
N GLN A 464 7.92 5.16 -0.74
CA GLN A 464 7.35 5.90 0.40
C GLN A 464 5.88 6.29 0.18
N ARG A 465 5.38 6.27 -1.05
CA ARG A 465 3.95 6.45 -1.35
C ARG A 465 3.14 5.22 -0.95
N GLU A 466 3.68 4.04 -1.18
CA GLU A 466 3.04 2.75 -0.88
C GLU A 466 3.35 2.27 0.54
N LEU A 467 4.50 2.67 1.09
CA LEU A 467 4.91 2.42 2.47
C LEU A 467 5.23 3.74 3.19
N PRO A 468 4.22 4.50 3.61
CA PRO A 468 4.43 5.77 4.30
C PRO A 468 5.37 5.65 5.49
N GLY A 469 6.31 6.61 5.60
CA GLY A 469 7.25 6.69 6.72
C GLY A 469 8.50 5.83 6.60
N LEU A 470 8.70 5.12 5.49
CA LEU A 470 9.88 4.29 5.27
C LEU A 470 11.12 5.11 4.91
N TYR A 471 12.28 4.80 5.56
CA TYR A 471 13.60 5.42 5.38
C TYR A 471 14.71 4.40 5.28
#